data_26f84f6935510fa339c20d8decc8ee56
#
_entry.id   26f84f6935510fa339c20d8decc8ee56
#
_cell.length_a   1.000
_cell.length_b   1.000
_cell.length_c   1.000
_cell.angle_alpha   90.00
_cell.angle_beta   90.00
_cell.angle_gamma   90.00
#
_symmetry.space_group_name_H-M   'P 1'
#
loop_
_entity.id
_entity.type
_entity.pdbx_description
1 polymer ?
#
loop_
_entity_poly.entity_id
_entity_poly.type
_entity_poly.pdbx_seq_one_letter_code
_entity_poly.pdbx_strand_id
1 'polypeptide(L)'
;MKRLLAFFLILFSVLFAGCSSRSTRGHEPVAEPDESAIHEQEHSADTSACRIITLKPQPFAFTIKTGGIIMSDNKDIMLITAKSPGLVKFRNNYLFPGVRVTRGQSLFTITGEQLSEDNSDLRYKQLKADLEKASKNYERAKNLISDKIITEEHFLTVKNEYERTFNEFENLSSTYSDEGNSVFSPGDGYIREIFVSEGQKVSSGEALASIMIQRKLVLKADVSPDNLEILPQIGSANFRVGYSKKLYKTSEMNGRKIAYGKSTGGNSFYVPVYFSIDYDPGLIEGSFAEVFLTGEKLNDILVVPNSALMEEFGKIYVFVAHEDGDFVKRYITTGYSDGENTMVINGLSENERIVAEGAYLIKLSQTTTAAPAHNH
;
A
#
# COMPACT_ATOMS: atom_id res chain seq x y z
N MET A 1 -31.17 -38.44 6.27
CA MET A 1 -30.49 -39.57 5.66
C MET A 1 -28.98 -39.25 5.71
N LYS A 2 -28.28 -39.65 6.75
CA LYS A 2 -27.56 -40.90 7.08
C LYS A 2 -26.53 -41.29 6.01
N ARG A 3 -25.27 -41.37 6.51
CA ARG A 3 -24.08 -42.17 6.08
C ARG A 3 -23.06 -41.38 5.25
N LEU A 4 -21.73 -41.50 5.42
CA LEU A 4 -20.91 -42.48 6.17
C LEU A 4 -19.48 -41.92 6.36
N LEU A 5 -18.89 -42.21 7.52
CA LEU A 5 -17.46 -42.15 7.90
C LEU A 5 -16.58 -43.07 7.04
N ALA A 6 -15.28 -42.74 6.89
CA ALA A 6 -14.13 -43.67 6.88
C ALA A 6 -12.84 -42.86 7.04
N PHE A 7 -12.18 -42.84 8.16
CA PHE A 7 -11.02 -43.57 8.70
C PHE A 7 -9.93 -43.85 7.67
N PHE A 8 -8.75 -43.20 7.83
CA PHE A 8 -7.43 -43.82 7.52
C PHE A 8 -6.37 -43.33 8.51
N LEU A 9 -6.04 -44.21 9.41
CA LEU A 9 -4.95 -44.14 10.40
C LEU A 9 -3.81 -44.99 9.84
N ILE A 10 -2.65 -44.38 9.57
CA ILE A 10 -1.42 -45.16 9.25
C ILE A 10 -0.41 -44.91 10.35
N LEU A 11 -0.20 -45.99 11.10
CA LEU A 11 0.80 -46.20 12.13
C LEU A 11 2.13 -46.59 11.45
N PHE A 12 3.21 -45.83 11.73
CA PHE A 12 4.56 -46.24 11.32
C PHE A 12 5.45 -46.38 12.56
N SER A 13 5.65 -47.63 13.00
CA SER A 13 6.60 -48.01 14.03
C SER A 13 7.92 -48.40 13.36
N VAL A 14 9.04 -47.81 13.79
CA VAL A 14 10.39 -48.26 13.42
C VAL A 14 11.15 -48.66 14.68
N LEU A 15 11.54 -49.92 14.69
CA LEU A 15 12.35 -50.58 15.70
C LEU A 15 13.80 -50.06 15.70
N PHE A 16 14.35 -49.84 16.89
CA PHE A 16 15.77 -49.70 17.14
C PHE A 16 16.34 -51.03 17.58
N ALA A 17 17.31 -51.56 16.85
CA ALA A 17 18.15 -52.65 17.25
C ALA A 17 19.53 -52.12 17.67
N GLY A 18 19.95 -52.45 18.88
CA GLY A 18 21.24 -52.10 19.44
C GLY A 18 22.37 -52.97 18.97
N CYS A 19 23.59 -52.45 19.06
CA CYS A 19 24.83 -53.26 19.11
C CYS A 19 25.79 -52.68 20.15
N SER A 20 26.07 -53.49 21.15
CA SER A 20 27.10 -53.27 22.15
C SER A 20 28.45 -53.77 21.62
N SER A 21 29.52 -53.02 21.84
CA SER A 21 30.86 -53.60 21.87
C SER A 21 31.67 -53.04 23.04
N ARG A 22 32.11 -53.96 23.84
CA ARG A 22 32.87 -53.87 25.08
C ARG A 22 34.36 -53.95 24.72
N SER A 23 35.18 -52.99 25.17
CA SER A 23 36.61 -53.21 25.28
C SER A 23 37.16 -52.57 26.55
N THR A 24 38.01 -53.35 27.18
CA THR A 24 38.54 -53.21 28.54
C THR A 24 39.91 -52.51 28.57
N ARG A 25 40.18 -51.89 29.72
CA ARG A 25 41.48 -51.68 30.41
C ARG A 25 42.35 -50.48 30.06
N GLY A 26 42.69 -49.78 31.13
CA GLY A 26 43.80 -48.87 31.27
C GLY A 26 43.65 -48.00 32.52
N HIS A 27 44.15 -48.49 33.65
CA HIS A 27 44.27 -47.74 34.91
C HIS A 27 45.57 -46.97 34.86
N GLU A 28 45.50 -45.63 35.12
CA GLU A 28 46.61 -44.81 35.61
C GLU A 28 46.09 -43.59 36.37
N PRO A 29 46.85 -42.97 37.31
CA PRO A 29 46.32 -42.51 38.55
C PRO A 29 45.89 -41.03 38.54
N VAL A 30 44.98 -40.77 39.44
CA VAL A 30 44.38 -39.49 39.79
C VAL A 30 45.46 -38.48 40.26
N ALA A 31 45.55 -37.33 39.58
CA ALA A 31 46.13 -36.11 40.12
C ALA A 31 44.98 -35.20 40.56
N GLU A 32 44.99 -34.80 41.82
CA GLU A 32 44.05 -33.82 42.40
C GLU A 32 44.14 -32.48 41.63
N PRO A 33 43.04 -31.82 41.26
CA PRO A 33 43.10 -30.48 40.76
C PRO A 33 43.12 -29.50 41.91
N ASP A 34 44.13 -28.66 41.84
CA ASP A 34 44.42 -27.47 42.63
C ASP A 34 43.19 -26.54 42.75
N GLU A 35 42.78 -26.30 44.02
CA GLU A 35 41.81 -25.28 44.41
C GLU A 35 42.45 -23.91 44.34
N SER A 36 42.46 -23.25 43.16
CA SER A 36 42.61 -21.81 43.10
C SER A 36 42.42 -21.29 41.66
N ALA A 37 41.24 -20.81 41.36
CA ALA A 37 40.91 -19.69 40.50
C ALA A 37 39.44 -19.80 40.01
N ILE A 38 38.50 -19.59 40.92
CA ILE A 38 37.19 -19.11 40.52
C ILE A 38 37.39 -17.65 40.16
N HIS A 39 37.74 -17.36 38.91
CA HIS A 39 37.55 -16.03 38.35
C HIS A 39 36.03 -15.82 38.25
N GLU A 40 35.48 -15.03 39.17
CA GLU A 40 34.24 -14.32 38.98
C GLU A 40 34.40 -13.49 37.72
N GLN A 41 33.96 -14.02 36.59
CA GLN A 41 33.66 -13.20 35.41
C GLN A 41 32.42 -12.37 35.78
N GLU A 42 32.65 -11.18 36.29
CA GLU A 42 31.66 -10.11 36.23
C GLU A 42 31.29 -9.94 34.74
N HIS A 43 30.18 -10.55 34.34
CA HIS A 43 29.54 -10.23 33.08
C HIS A 43 28.93 -8.83 33.26
N SER A 44 29.77 -7.81 33.12
CA SER A 44 29.33 -6.46 32.87
C SER A 44 28.61 -6.54 31.54
N ALA A 45 27.27 -6.36 31.56
CA ALA A 45 26.49 -6.23 30.34
C ALA A 45 27.19 -5.19 29.48
N ASP A 46 27.43 -5.55 28.21
CA ASP A 46 28.00 -4.62 27.22
C ASP A 46 27.02 -3.45 27.01
N THR A 47 27.16 -2.43 27.87
CA THR A 47 26.34 -1.23 27.89
C THR A 47 26.68 -0.28 26.74
N SER A 48 27.67 -0.63 25.92
CA SER A 48 28.07 0.16 24.74
C SER A 48 26.98 0.24 23.66
N ALA A 49 25.98 -0.66 23.72
CA ALA A 49 24.84 -0.68 22.80
C ALA A 49 23.65 0.18 23.27
N CYS A 50 23.74 0.82 24.45
CA CYS A 50 22.63 1.61 25.00
C CYS A 50 22.79 3.09 24.64
N ARG A 51 21.76 3.69 24.06
CA ARG A 51 21.71 5.14 23.85
C ARG A 51 21.01 5.83 25.04
N ILE A 52 21.74 6.71 25.71
CA ILE A 52 21.24 7.49 26.84
C ILE A 52 20.92 8.90 26.34
N ILE A 53 19.80 9.47 26.78
CA ILE A 53 19.40 10.84 26.52
C ILE A 53 19.13 11.57 27.85
N THR A 54 19.35 12.89 27.86
CA THR A 54 18.96 13.76 28.98
C THR A 54 17.60 14.37 28.66
N LEU A 55 16.66 14.23 29.58
CA LEU A 55 15.31 14.76 29.43
C LEU A 55 15.30 16.28 29.53
N LYS A 56 14.66 16.91 28.57
CA LYS A 56 14.37 18.35 28.55
C LYS A 56 12.92 18.59 28.18
N PRO A 57 12.26 19.57 28.80
CA PRO A 57 10.94 19.99 28.35
C PRO A 57 10.99 20.44 26.90
N GLN A 58 9.99 20.05 26.13
CA GLN A 58 9.85 20.43 24.73
C GLN A 58 8.38 20.56 24.33
N PRO A 59 8.08 21.30 23.23
CA PRO A 59 6.74 21.35 22.71
C PRO A 59 6.29 19.96 22.24
N PHE A 60 5.12 19.52 22.71
CA PHE A 60 4.53 18.25 22.33
C PHE A 60 3.04 18.44 22.04
N ALA A 61 2.56 17.95 20.90
CA ALA A 61 1.17 18.11 20.56
C ALA A 61 0.29 17.09 21.26
N PHE A 62 -0.91 17.48 21.67
CA PHE A 62 -1.89 16.49 22.06
C PHE A 62 -2.26 15.62 20.87
N THR A 63 -2.55 14.35 21.13
CA THR A 63 -2.83 13.38 20.06
C THR A 63 -4.07 12.56 20.38
N ILE A 64 -4.77 12.18 19.31
CA ILE A 64 -5.83 11.17 19.35
C ILE A 64 -5.33 9.94 18.60
N LYS A 65 -5.16 8.82 19.31
CA LYS A 65 -4.82 7.55 18.70
C LYS A 65 -6.09 6.89 18.14
N THR A 66 -6.05 6.50 16.87
CA THR A 66 -7.18 5.88 16.18
C THR A 66 -6.73 4.94 15.07
N GLY A 67 -7.67 4.24 14.45
CA GLY A 67 -7.45 3.47 13.23
C GLY A 67 -7.74 4.29 11.99
N GLY A 68 -7.18 3.87 10.87
CA GLY A 68 -7.44 4.49 9.58
C GLY A 68 -7.15 3.56 8.42
N ILE A 69 -7.33 4.08 7.21
CA ILE A 69 -7.07 3.35 5.96
C ILE A 69 -6.44 4.28 4.94
N ILE A 70 -5.51 3.75 4.18
CA ILE A 70 -4.92 4.44 3.03
C ILE A 70 -5.83 4.26 1.81
N MET A 71 -6.19 5.33 1.16
CA MET A 71 -7.07 5.35 -0.02
C MET A 71 -6.39 6.09 -1.16
N SER A 72 -6.80 5.81 -2.40
CA SER A 72 -6.46 6.67 -3.54
C SER A 72 -7.30 7.95 -3.50
N ASP A 73 -6.74 9.05 -4.01
CA ASP A 73 -7.57 10.24 -4.31
C ASP A 73 -8.52 9.89 -5.47
N ASN A 74 -9.80 10.19 -5.32
CA ASN A 74 -10.80 9.94 -6.37
C ASN A 74 -10.46 10.60 -7.71
N LYS A 75 -9.67 11.67 -7.70
CA LYS A 75 -9.19 12.36 -8.92
C LYS A 75 -8.10 11.60 -9.65
N ASP A 76 -7.44 10.69 -8.97
CA ASP A 76 -6.35 9.87 -9.52
C ASP A 76 -6.87 8.52 -10.06
N ILE A 77 -8.18 8.27 -9.99
CA ILE A 77 -8.81 7.09 -10.56
C ILE A 77 -9.44 7.47 -11.91
N MET A 78 -8.99 6.82 -12.98
CA MET A 78 -9.55 6.98 -14.31
C MET A 78 -10.30 5.71 -14.73
N LEU A 79 -11.58 5.88 -15.04
CA LEU A 79 -12.40 4.78 -15.57
C LEU A 79 -12.20 4.65 -17.06
N ILE A 80 -11.96 3.44 -17.52
CA ILE A 80 -11.88 3.07 -18.94
C ILE A 80 -13.20 2.41 -19.31
N THR A 81 -13.87 2.99 -20.32
CA THR A 81 -15.16 2.51 -20.78
C THR A 81 -15.12 2.07 -22.24
N ALA A 82 -16.02 1.18 -22.59
CA ALA A 82 -16.26 0.77 -23.97
C ALA A 82 -16.79 1.94 -24.80
N LYS A 83 -16.20 2.23 -25.94
CA LYS A 83 -16.67 3.29 -26.88
C LYS A 83 -17.75 2.79 -27.84
N SER A 84 -17.82 1.49 -28.08
CA SER A 84 -18.78 0.82 -28.95
C SER A 84 -19.25 -0.49 -28.33
N PRO A 85 -20.43 -0.99 -28.69
CA PRO A 85 -20.83 -2.33 -28.29
C PRO A 85 -20.01 -3.39 -29.02
N GLY A 86 -19.79 -4.56 -28.38
CA GLY A 86 -19.05 -5.66 -29.01
C GLY A 86 -18.54 -6.69 -28.01
N LEU A 87 -17.64 -7.55 -28.47
CA LEU A 87 -16.93 -8.52 -27.66
C LEU A 87 -15.56 -7.98 -27.27
N VAL A 88 -15.23 -8.05 -25.99
CA VAL A 88 -13.94 -7.61 -25.45
C VAL A 88 -12.87 -8.64 -25.76
N LYS A 89 -11.75 -8.19 -26.34
CA LYS A 89 -10.51 -8.96 -26.46
C LYS A 89 -9.39 -8.23 -25.72
N PHE A 90 -8.63 -8.94 -24.89
CA PHE A 90 -7.49 -8.37 -24.20
C PHE A 90 -6.29 -8.31 -25.14
N ARG A 91 -5.65 -7.16 -25.20
CA ARG A 91 -4.43 -6.99 -26.05
C ARG A 91 -3.18 -7.55 -25.42
N ASN A 92 -3.21 -7.77 -24.11
CA ASN A 92 -2.10 -8.35 -23.36
C ASN A 92 -2.64 -9.45 -22.43
N ASN A 93 -2.10 -10.66 -22.56
CA ASN A 93 -2.46 -11.80 -21.70
C ASN A 93 -2.11 -11.60 -20.21
N TYR A 94 -1.32 -10.58 -19.89
CA TYR A 94 -0.89 -10.24 -18.53
C TYR A 94 -1.54 -8.95 -18.02
N LEU A 95 -2.76 -8.65 -18.44
CA LEU A 95 -3.50 -7.51 -17.91
C LEU A 95 -4.15 -7.92 -16.56
N PHE A 96 -3.55 -7.49 -15.45
CA PHE A 96 -4.02 -7.79 -14.09
C PHE A 96 -3.93 -6.54 -13.21
N PRO A 97 -4.68 -6.48 -12.09
CA PRO A 97 -4.49 -5.44 -11.08
C PRO A 97 -3.03 -5.35 -10.62
N GLY A 98 -2.49 -4.13 -10.55
CA GLY A 98 -1.08 -3.85 -10.24
C GLY A 98 -0.15 -3.76 -11.45
N VAL A 99 -0.59 -4.15 -12.65
CA VAL A 99 0.23 -4.00 -13.88
C VAL A 99 0.33 -2.51 -14.25
N ARG A 100 1.57 -2.07 -14.52
CA ARG A 100 1.84 -0.71 -15.00
C ARG A 100 1.38 -0.55 -16.44
N VAL A 101 0.75 0.58 -16.73
CA VAL A 101 0.33 0.98 -18.07
C VAL A 101 0.81 2.39 -18.37
N THR A 102 1.03 2.69 -19.66
CA THR A 102 1.44 3.99 -20.12
C THR A 102 0.34 4.64 -20.97
N ARG A 103 0.31 5.97 -21.00
CA ARG A 103 -0.63 6.71 -21.81
C ARG A 103 -0.56 6.28 -23.28
N GLY A 104 -1.71 5.99 -23.89
CA GLY A 104 -1.80 5.53 -25.27
C GLY A 104 -1.52 4.04 -25.48
N GLN A 105 -1.21 3.28 -24.41
CA GLN A 105 -1.08 1.83 -24.50
C GLN A 105 -2.46 1.21 -24.77
N SER A 106 -2.55 0.35 -25.81
CA SER A 106 -3.77 -0.41 -26.11
C SER A 106 -3.96 -1.52 -25.06
N LEU A 107 -5.11 -1.53 -24.40
CA LEU A 107 -5.45 -2.48 -23.35
C LEU A 107 -6.45 -3.51 -23.80
N PHE A 108 -7.50 -3.06 -24.50
CA PHE A 108 -8.57 -3.91 -25.00
C PHE A 108 -8.83 -3.60 -26.47
N THR A 109 -9.44 -4.55 -27.15
CA THR A 109 -10.07 -4.35 -28.46
C THR A 109 -11.52 -4.81 -28.36
N ILE A 110 -12.44 -4.02 -28.87
CA ILE A 110 -13.86 -4.37 -28.93
C ILE A 110 -14.19 -4.72 -30.36
N THR A 111 -14.55 -5.98 -30.61
CA THR A 111 -14.89 -6.48 -31.95
C THR A 111 -16.38 -6.49 -32.13
N GLY A 112 -16.86 -5.99 -33.30
CA GLY A 112 -18.26 -6.03 -33.71
C GLY A 112 -18.70 -7.36 -34.33
N GLU A 113 -17.81 -8.33 -34.45
CA GLU A 113 -18.12 -9.66 -34.96
C GLU A 113 -19.21 -10.31 -34.10
N GLN A 114 -20.29 -10.80 -34.71
CA GLN A 114 -21.46 -11.44 -34.09
C GLN A 114 -22.54 -10.47 -33.55
N LEU A 115 -22.48 -9.16 -33.79
CA LEU A 115 -23.58 -8.27 -33.51
C LEU A 115 -24.54 -8.20 -34.74
N SER A 116 -25.82 -8.45 -34.53
CA SER A 116 -26.86 -8.29 -35.52
C SER A 116 -27.26 -6.83 -35.77
N GLU A 117 -27.06 -5.98 -34.73
CA GLU A 117 -27.35 -4.54 -34.74
C GLU A 117 -26.11 -3.76 -34.33
N ASP A 118 -25.92 -2.54 -34.87
CA ASP A 118 -24.75 -1.68 -34.65
C ASP A 118 -23.40 -2.33 -34.94
N ASN A 119 -23.33 -3.11 -36.04
CA ASN A 119 -22.12 -3.81 -36.45
C ASN A 119 -21.07 -2.83 -37.00
N SER A 120 -20.22 -2.30 -36.12
CA SER A 120 -19.13 -1.38 -36.47
C SER A 120 -18.13 -2.02 -37.47
N ASP A 121 -17.97 -3.34 -37.44
CA ASP A 121 -17.12 -4.09 -38.40
C ASP A 121 -17.69 -4.03 -39.81
N LEU A 122 -18.98 -4.28 -39.96
CA LEU A 122 -19.65 -4.18 -41.23
C LEU A 122 -19.58 -2.76 -41.81
N ARG A 123 -19.83 -1.76 -40.98
CA ARG A 123 -19.74 -0.34 -41.36
C ARG A 123 -18.33 0.06 -41.80
N TYR A 124 -17.32 -0.38 -41.09
CA TYR A 124 -15.91 -0.13 -41.44
C TYR A 124 -15.56 -0.75 -42.80
N LYS A 125 -15.94 -2.02 -43.04
CA LYS A 125 -15.73 -2.72 -44.33
C LYS A 125 -16.47 -2.05 -45.47
N GLN A 126 -17.71 -1.59 -45.25
CA GLN A 126 -18.47 -0.84 -46.24
C GLN A 126 -17.80 0.48 -46.62
N LEU A 127 -17.45 1.31 -45.61
CA LEU A 127 -16.78 2.59 -45.86
C LEU A 127 -15.42 2.42 -46.54
N LYS A 128 -14.68 1.36 -46.21
CA LYS A 128 -13.41 1.03 -46.88
C LYS A 128 -13.61 0.71 -48.34
N ALA A 129 -14.63 -0.06 -48.66
CA ALA A 129 -14.97 -0.39 -50.06
C ALA A 129 -15.50 0.83 -50.83
N ASP A 130 -16.33 1.68 -50.18
CA ASP A 130 -16.85 2.90 -50.76
C ASP A 130 -15.74 3.91 -51.03
N LEU A 131 -14.77 4.05 -50.14
CA LEU A 131 -13.58 4.89 -50.33
C LEU A 131 -12.72 4.40 -51.51
N GLU A 132 -12.50 3.08 -51.63
CA GLU A 132 -11.75 2.52 -52.75
C GLU A 132 -12.44 2.83 -54.07
N LYS A 133 -13.77 2.70 -54.13
CA LYS A 133 -14.58 3.04 -55.32
C LYS A 133 -14.51 4.55 -55.63
N ALA A 134 -14.72 5.40 -54.64
CA ALA A 134 -14.68 6.86 -54.81
C ALA A 134 -13.29 7.34 -55.25
N SER A 135 -12.21 6.76 -54.70
CA SER A 135 -10.82 7.06 -55.08
C SER A 135 -10.56 6.70 -56.56
N LYS A 136 -10.96 5.51 -56.99
CA LYS A 136 -10.82 5.10 -58.41
C LYS A 136 -11.60 6.01 -59.35
N ASN A 137 -12.81 6.43 -58.96
CA ASN A 137 -13.63 7.36 -59.77
C ASN A 137 -12.99 8.75 -59.81
N TYR A 138 -12.46 9.24 -58.72
CA TYR A 138 -11.78 10.54 -58.64
C TYR A 138 -10.52 10.55 -59.53
N GLU A 139 -9.67 9.52 -59.45
CA GLU A 139 -8.47 9.41 -60.29
C GLU A 139 -8.84 9.33 -61.79
N ARG A 140 -9.92 8.61 -62.14
CA ARG A 140 -10.44 8.58 -63.52
C ARG A 140 -10.93 9.96 -63.96
N ALA A 141 -11.74 10.66 -63.13
CA ALA A 141 -12.25 11.97 -63.44
C ALA A 141 -11.14 13.01 -63.58
N LYS A 142 -10.07 12.92 -62.77
CA LYS A 142 -8.88 13.76 -62.83
C LYS A 142 -8.14 13.64 -64.17
N ASN A 143 -8.07 12.45 -64.74
CA ASN A 143 -7.48 12.25 -66.06
C ASN A 143 -8.41 12.77 -67.18
N LEU A 144 -9.73 12.51 -67.10
CA LEU A 144 -10.70 12.93 -68.08
C LEU A 144 -10.92 14.46 -68.17
N ILE A 145 -10.75 15.19 -67.01
CA ILE A 145 -10.84 16.65 -67.00
C ILE A 145 -9.63 17.28 -67.68
N SER A 146 -8.43 16.69 -67.50
CA SER A 146 -7.21 17.16 -68.16
C SER A 146 -7.32 17.06 -69.67
N ASP A 147 -8.00 16.02 -70.18
CA ASP A 147 -8.25 15.79 -71.58
C ASP A 147 -9.51 16.52 -72.08
N LYS A 148 -10.18 17.34 -71.24
CA LYS A 148 -11.42 18.08 -71.56
C LYS A 148 -12.60 17.21 -72.01
N ILE A 149 -12.66 15.97 -71.51
CA ILE A 149 -13.72 14.99 -71.90
C ILE A 149 -14.95 15.15 -71.00
N ILE A 150 -14.75 15.65 -69.68
CA ILE A 150 -15.85 15.90 -68.75
C ILE A 150 -15.94 17.38 -68.42
N THR A 151 -17.09 17.81 -67.89
CA THR A 151 -17.28 19.16 -67.38
C THR A 151 -16.65 19.36 -66.05
N GLU A 152 -16.31 20.62 -65.70
CA GLU A 152 -15.79 21.01 -64.37
C GLU A 152 -16.79 20.66 -63.26
N GLU A 153 -18.08 20.88 -63.50
CA GLU A 153 -19.16 20.55 -62.56
C GLU A 153 -19.17 19.03 -62.23
N HIS A 154 -19.02 18.19 -63.27
CA HIS A 154 -18.95 16.75 -63.03
C HIS A 154 -17.68 16.34 -62.27
N PHE A 155 -16.53 16.95 -62.56
CA PHE A 155 -15.31 16.73 -61.82
C PHE A 155 -15.45 17.14 -60.34
N LEU A 156 -16.03 18.31 -60.04
CA LEU A 156 -16.27 18.77 -58.69
C LEU A 156 -17.22 17.85 -57.91
N THR A 157 -18.25 17.34 -58.55
CA THR A 157 -19.17 16.36 -57.94
C THR A 157 -18.44 15.10 -57.53
N VAL A 158 -17.59 14.52 -58.37
CA VAL A 158 -16.81 13.30 -58.09
C VAL A 158 -15.77 13.58 -57.01
N LYS A 159 -15.14 14.76 -57.05
CA LYS A 159 -14.17 15.19 -56.03
C LYS A 159 -14.83 15.31 -54.65
N ASN A 160 -15.97 15.99 -54.56
CA ASN A 160 -16.71 16.16 -53.30
C ASN A 160 -17.15 14.82 -52.72
N GLU A 161 -17.57 13.87 -53.55
CA GLU A 161 -17.94 12.51 -53.11
C GLU A 161 -16.73 11.76 -52.53
N TYR A 162 -15.55 11.85 -53.19
CA TYR A 162 -14.31 11.29 -52.68
C TYR A 162 -13.93 11.92 -51.35
N GLU A 163 -13.89 13.26 -51.22
CA GLU A 163 -13.52 13.97 -49.99
C GLU A 163 -14.48 13.63 -48.85
N ARG A 164 -15.77 13.53 -49.09
CA ARG A 164 -16.76 13.14 -48.09
C ARG A 164 -16.50 11.75 -47.57
N THR A 165 -16.35 10.76 -48.49
CA THR A 165 -16.13 9.38 -48.12
C THR A 165 -14.78 9.19 -47.42
N PHE A 166 -13.76 9.94 -47.85
CA PHE A 166 -12.44 9.95 -47.20
C PHE A 166 -12.54 10.43 -45.77
N ASN A 167 -13.20 11.57 -45.51
CA ASN A 167 -13.37 12.11 -44.17
C ASN A 167 -14.19 11.19 -43.27
N GLU A 168 -15.24 10.55 -43.80
CA GLU A 168 -16.04 9.57 -43.04
C GLU A 168 -15.20 8.34 -42.65
N PHE A 169 -14.38 7.83 -43.56
CA PHE A 169 -13.49 6.70 -43.32
C PHE A 169 -12.36 7.09 -42.32
N GLU A 170 -11.73 8.25 -42.49
CA GLU A 170 -10.68 8.72 -41.62
C GLU A 170 -11.19 8.86 -40.17
N ASN A 171 -12.37 9.42 -39.97
CA ASN A 171 -12.99 9.53 -38.66
C ASN A 171 -13.22 8.15 -38.01
N LEU A 172 -13.72 7.18 -38.76
CA LEU A 172 -13.94 5.84 -38.23
C LEU A 172 -12.63 5.09 -38.02
N SER A 173 -11.67 5.18 -38.93
CA SER A 173 -10.39 4.47 -38.88
C SER A 173 -9.46 5.00 -37.76
N SER A 174 -9.68 6.20 -37.28
CA SER A 174 -8.95 6.75 -36.14
C SER A 174 -9.17 5.95 -34.84
N THR A 175 -10.30 5.24 -34.73
CA THR A 175 -10.67 4.48 -33.51
C THR A 175 -10.96 3.01 -33.81
N TYR A 176 -11.31 2.65 -35.04
CA TYR A 176 -11.66 1.32 -35.45
C TYR A 176 -10.73 0.81 -36.58
N SER A 177 -10.30 -0.43 -36.49
CA SER A 177 -9.46 -1.11 -37.47
C SER A 177 -10.09 -2.44 -37.89
N ASP A 178 -9.45 -3.16 -38.81
CA ASP A 178 -9.85 -4.54 -39.19
C ASP A 178 -9.88 -5.49 -37.98
N GLU A 179 -9.18 -5.14 -36.87
CA GLU A 179 -9.18 -5.90 -35.61
C GLU A 179 -10.26 -5.45 -34.59
N GLY A 180 -10.94 -4.35 -34.87
CA GLY A 180 -11.96 -3.77 -33.99
C GLY A 180 -11.61 -2.40 -33.43
N ASN A 181 -12.40 -1.93 -32.45
CA ASN A 181 -12.23 -0.66 -31.76
C ASN A 181 -11.21 -0.81 -30.62
N SER A 182 -10.06 -0.17 -30.76
CA SER A 182 -9.00 -0.20 -29.73
C SER A 182 -9.32 0.73 -28.59
N VAL A 183 -9.17 0.24 -27.37
CA VAL A 183 -9.33 0.99 -26.10
C VAL A 183 -7.96 1.19 -25.48
N PHE A 184 -7.60 2.46 -25.32
CA PHE A 184 -6.27 2.86 -24.85
C PHE A 184 -6.31 3.37 -23.42
N SER A 185 -5.16 3.25 -22.73
CA SER A 185 -4.95 3.91 -21.45
C SER A 185 -4.94 5.44 -21.62
N PRO A 186 -5.74 6.19 -20.87
CA PRO A 186 -5.78 7.66 -20.95
C PRO A 186 -4.58 8.32 -20.26
N GLY A 187 -3.81 7.60 -19.45
CA GLY A 187 -2.67 8.12 -18.70
C GLY A 187 -1.68 7.05 -18.27
N ASP A 188 -0.57 7.49 -17.69
CA ASP A 188 0.39 6.60 -17.04
C ASP A 188 -0.14 6.22 -15.66
N GLY A 189 -0.02 4.94 -15.27
CA GLY A 189 -0.52 4.48 -13.99
C GLY A 189 -0.44 2.97 -13.84
N TYR A 190 -1.30 2.44 -12.98
CA TYR A 190 -1.42 1.00 -12.73
C TYR A 190 -2.88 0.59 -12.88
N ILE A 191 -3.11 -0.59 -13.43
CA ILE A 191 -4.45 -1.20 -13.42
C ILE A 191 -4.87 -1.39 -11.95
N ARG A 192 -5.99 -0.77 -11.58
CA ARG A 192 -6.58 -0.93 -10.24
C ARG A 192 -7.54 -2.12 -10.21
N GLU A 193 -8.41 -2.18 -11.20
CA GLU A 193 -9.45 -3.22 -11.29
C GLU A 193 -9.84 -3.44 -12.75
N ILE A 194 -10.22 -4.68 -13.08
CA ILE A 194 -10.76 -5.07 -14.37
C ILE A 194 -12.18 -5.58 -14.14
N PHE A 195 -13.14 -5.01 -14.84
CA PHE A 195 -14.57 -5.29 -14.66
C PHE A 195 -15.13 -6.29 -15.65
N VAL A 196 -14.33 -6.67 -16.66
CA VAL A 196 -14.76 -7.53 -17.77
C VAL A 196 -13.85 -8.73 -17.94
N SER A 197 -14.38 -9.77 -18.58
CA SER A 197 -13.65 -10.97 -18.96
C SER A 197 -13.38 -11.03 -20.46
N GLU A 198 -12.38 -11.82 -20.87
CA GLU A 198 -12.11 -12.11 -22.29
C GLU A 198 -13.36 -12.71 -22.95
N GLY A 199 -13.75 -12.17 -24.09
CA GLY A 199 -14.94 -12.60 -24.84
C GLY A 199 -16.28 -12.11 -24.26
N GLN A 200 -16.28 -11.29 -23.20
CA GLN A 200 -17.52 -10.72 -22.66
C GLN A 200 -18.13 -9.72 -23.66
N LYS A 201 -19.44 -9.78 -23.82
CA LYS A 201 -20.20 -8.77 -24.59
C LYS A 201 -20.41 -7.55 -23.72
N VAL A 202 -20.10 -6.37 -24.26
CA VAL A 202 -20.24 -5.07 -23.59
C VAL A 202 -21.06 -4.10 -24.43
N SER A 203 -21.68 -3.15 -23.74
CA SER A 203 -22.41 -2.03 -24.32
C SER A 203 -21.54 -0.77 -24.35
N SER A 204 -21.89 0.19 -25.22
CA SER A 204 -21.22 1.50 -25.20
C SER A 204 -21.38 2.19 -23.86
N GLY A 205 -20.29 2.72 -23.30
CA GLY A 205 -20.23 3.34 -21.97
C GLY A 205 -20.00 2.37 -20.80
N GLU A 206 -20.01 1.06 -21.06
CA GLU A 206 -19.75 0.05 -20.01
C GLU A 206 -18.30 0.12 -19.53
N ALA A 207 -18.12 -0.02 -18.22
CA ALA A 207 -16.80 0.03 -17.58
C ALA A 207 -16.01 -1.25 -17.91
N LEU A 208 -14.78 -1.08 -18.41
CA LEU A 208 -13.86 -2.18 -18.73
C LEU A 208 -12.80 -2.35 -17.64
N ALA A 209 -12.20 -1.27 -17.21
CA ALA A 209 -11.17 -1.26 -16.17
C ALA A 209 -11.08 0.10 -15.50
N SER A 210 -10.41 0.16 -14.38
CA SER A 210 -9.97 1.40 -13.75
C SER A 210 -8.45 1.45 -13.65
N ILE A 211 -7.88 2.64 -13.91
CA ILE A 211 -6.45 2.92 -13.77
C ILE A 211 -6.27 3.92 -12.63
N MET A 212 -5.28 3.67 -11.80
CA MET A 212 -4.84 4.57 -10.74
C MET A 212 -3.59 5.31 -11.19
N ILE A 213 -3.68 6.63 -11.25
CA ILE A 213 -2.54 7.53 -11.46
C ILE A 213 -2.01 7.87 -10.08
N GLN A 214 -0.83 7.36 -9.73
CA GLN A 214 -0.25 7.54 -8.39
C GLN A 214 0.37 8.93 -8.23
N ARG A 215 -0.44 9.94 -7.89
CA ARG A 215 0.03 11.28 -7.56
C ARG A 215 -0.14 11.58 -6.08
N LYS A 216 -1.32 11.26 -5.56
CA LYS A 216 -1.73 11.54 -4.20
C LYS A 216 -2.40 10.33 -3.58
N LEU A 217 -2.26 10.20 -2.27
CA LEU A 217 -3.01 9.27 -1.45
C LEU A 217 -3.86 10.06 -0.44
N VAL A 218 -4.85 9.39 0.11
CA VAL A 218 -5.70 9.93 1.17
C VAL A 218 -5.61 9.00 2.38
N LEU A 219 -5.14 9.53 3.49
CA LEU A 219 -5.30 8.88 4.79
C LEU A 219 -6.68 9.23 5.33
N LYS A 220 -7.55 8.23 5.46
CA LYS A 220 -8.83 8.34 6.16
C LYS A 220 -8.63 7.81 7.58
N ALA A 221 -8.80 8.66 8.58
CA ALA A 221 -8.78 8.28 10.00
C ALA A 221 -10.21 8.23 10.54
N ASP A 222 -10.53 7.20 11.32
CA ASP A 222 -11.88 6.97 11.84
C ASP A 222 -11.93 7.35 13.33
N VAL A 223 -12.48 8.52 13.65
CA VAL A 223 -12.45 9.15 14.98
C VAL A 223 -13.75 8.92 15.73
N SER A 224 -13.67 8.58 17.03
CA SER A 224 -14.84 8.49 17.90
C SER A 224 -15.61 9.83 17.95
N PRO A 225 -16.94 9.82 17.90
CA PRO A 225 -17.77 11.01 18.04
C PRO A 225 -17.48 11.81 19.33
N ASP A 226 -16.98 11.17 20.38
CA ASP A 226 -16.59 11.82 21.64
C ASP A 226 -15.52 12.90 21.45
N ASN A 227 -14.74 12.80 20.36
CA ASN A 227 -13.69 13.75 20.02
C ASN A 227 -14.14 14.81 18.97
N LEU A 228 -15.43 14.93 18.68
CA LEU A 228 -15.94 15.80 17.62
C LEU A 228 -15.55 17.27 17.82
N GLU A 229 -15.58 17.76 19.06
CA GLU A 229 -15.24 19.14 19.41
C GLU A 229 -13.78 19.50 19.14
N ILE A 230 -12.89 18.48 19.15
CA ILE A 230 -11.46 18.67 18.98
C ILE A 230 -11.05 18.57 17.49
N LEU A 231 -11.87 17.96 16.64
CA LEU A 231 -11.54 17.75 15.21
C LEU A 231 -11.15 19.04 14.45
N PRO A 232 -11.72 20.23 14.71
CA PRO A 232 -11.24 21.46 14.10
C PRO A 232 -9.79 21.78 14.39
N GLN A 233 -9.30 21.44 15.60
CA GLN A 233 -7.94 21.73 16.09
C GLN A 233 -6.90 20.74 15.54
N ILE A 234 -7.32 19.57 15.00
CA ILE A 234 -6.43 18.61 14.36
C ILE A 234 -5.87 19.23 13.09
N GLY A 235 -4.56 19.38 13.02
CA GLY A 235 -3.84 19.96 11.87
C GLY A 235 -3.12 18.92 11.00
N SER A 236 -2.58 17.87 11.63
CA SER A 236 -1.76 16.85 10.98
C SER A 236 -2.02 15.47 11.58
N ALA A 237 -1.37 14.46 11.02
CA ALA A 237 -1.40 13.10 11.53
C ALA A 237 -0.04 12.43 11.33
N ASN A 238 0.37 11.62 12.29
CA ASN A 238 1.39 10.60 12.10
C ASN A 238 0.67 9.26 11.93
N PHE A 239 1.24 8.35 11.14
CA PHE A 239 0.61 7.05 10.97
C PHE A 239 1.61 5.95 10.64
N ARG A 240 1.26 4.72 10.95
CA ARG A 240 2.03 3.52 10.66
C ARG A 240 1.13 2.48 10.04
N VAL A 241 1.57 1.88 8.92
CA VAL A 241 0.85 0.76 8.28
C VAL A 241 1.29 -0.56 8.89
N GLY A 242 0.38 -1.53 8.98
CA GLY A 242 0.60 -2.78 9.73
C GLY A 242 1.77 -3.64 9.25
N TYR A 243 2.20 -3.49 8.01
CA TYR A 243 3.33 -4.24 7.43
C TYR A 243 4.67 -3.49 7.48
N SER A 244 4.74 -2.30 8.07
CA SER A 244 5.95 -1.47 8.15
C SER A 244 6.14 -0.89 9.55
N LYS A 245 7.41 -0.87 10.01
CA LYS A 245 7.78 -0.16 11.25
C LYS A 245 7.96 1.35 11.05
N LYS A 246 8.00 1.81 9.78
CA LYS A 246 8.18 3.23 9.44
C LYS A 246 6.99 4.04 9.94
N LEU A 247 7.26 5.09 10.67
CA LEU A 247 6.27 6.12 11.00
C LEU A 247 6.27 7.16 9.87
N TYR A 248 5.11 7.35 9.26
CA TYR A 248 4.88 8.38 8.26
C TYR A 248 4.28 9.60 8.93
N LYS A 249 4.70 10.79 8.55
CA LYS A 249 4.18 12.05 9.06
C LYS A 249 3.57 12.83 7.90
N THR A 250 2.29 13.20 8.01
CA THR A 250 1.63 13.97 6.94
C THR A 250 2.35 15.27 6.66
N SER A 251 2.98 15.90 7.66
CA SER A 251 3.79 17.12 7.51
C SER A 251 5.02 16.94 6.62
N GLU A 252 5.61 15.74 6.60
CA GLU A 252 6.78 15.41 5.76
C GLU A 252 6.38 14.96 4.34
N MET A 253 5.09 14.61 4.15
CA MET A 253 4.52 14.14 2.89
C MET A 253 3.69 15.22 2.17
N ASN A 254 3.98 16.50 2.36
CA ASN A 254 3.18 17.63 1.88
C ASN A 254 1.69 17.45 2.18
N GLY A 255 1.42 16.80 3.30
CA GLY A 255 0.07 16.42 3.70
C GLY A 255 -0.72 17.59 4.27
N ARG A 256 -2.02 17.56 4.02
CA ARG A 256 -2.94 18.53 4.58
C ARG A 256 -4.27 17.87 4.94
N LYS A 257 -4.90 18.33 6.01
CA LYS A 257 -6.28 17.95 6.30
C LYS A 257 -7.19 18.49 5.19
N ILE A 258 -7.95 17.62 4.55
CA ILE A 258 -8.91 17.97 3.49
C ILE A 258 -10.24 18.38 4.13
N ALA A 259 -10.74 17.47 4.99
CA ALA A 259 -12.04 17.60 5.61
C ALA A 259 -12.16 16.67 6.82
N TYR A 260 -13.17 16.89 7.63
CA TYR A 260 -13.72 15.88 8.51
C TYR A 260 -15.22 15.74 8.27
N GLY A 261 -15.72 14.50 8.37
CA GLY A 261 -17.11 14.19 8.10
C GLY A 261 -18.02 14.85 9.12
N LYS A 262 -19.19 15.31 8.65
CA LYS A 262 -20.30 15.78 9.51
C LYS A 262 -21.38 14.70 9.69
N SER A 263 -21.10 13.49 9.21
CA SER A 263 -21.93 12.30 9.41
C SER A 263 -21.01 11.10 9.55
N THR A 264 -21.46 10.09 10.26
CA THR A 264 -20.72 8.83 10.48
C THR A 264 -20.73 7.91 9.26
N GLY A 265 -21.46 8.25 8.16
CA GLY A 265 -21.68 7.32 7.04
C GLY A 265 -22.57 6.13 7.46
N GLY A 266 -23.40 5.62 6.56
CA GLY A 266 -24.53 4.73 6.91
C GLY A 266 -24.24 3.46 7.73
N ASN A 267 -22.97 3.00 7.82
CA ASN A 267 -22.60 1.77 8.54
C ASN A 267 -21.42 1.97 9.51
N SER A 268 -21.04 3.19 9.85
CA SER A 268 -19.94 3.48 10.77
C SER A 268 -20.39 4.36 11.92
N PHE A 269 -19.92 4.07 13.12
CA PHE A 269 -20.11 4.94 14.29
C PHE A 269 -19.03 6.02 14.40
N TYR A 270 -18.02 6.01 13.50
CA TYR A 270 -16.88 6.92 13.55
C TYR A 270 -17.05 8.09 12.58
N VAL A 271 -16.51 9.23 12.97
CA VAL A 271 -16.41 10.42 12.13
C VAL A 271 -15.10 10.36 11.34
N PRO A 272 -15.14 10.31 10.00
CA PRO A 272 -13.92 10.24 9.21
C PRO A 272 -13.22 11.59 9.13
N VAL A 273 -11.89 11.58 9.27
CA VAL A 273 -11.00 12.72 9.00
C VAL A 273 -10.08 12.35 7.85
N TYR A 274 -9.99 13.21 6.85
CA TYR A 274 -9.26 12.96 5.63
C TYR A 274 -8.03 13.85 5.52
N PHE A 275 -6.89 13.25 5.21
CA PHE A 275 -5.64 13.95 4.89
C PHE A 275 -5.19 13.56 3.50
N SER A 276 -4.95 14.55 2.62
CA SER A 276 -4.22 14.30 1.37
C SER A 276 -2.74 14.22 1.69
N ILE A 277 -2.05 13.25 1.13
CA ILE A 277 -0.60 13.04 1.28
C ILE A 277 0.01 12.73 -0.08
N ASP A 278 1.30 13.02 -0.27
CA ASP A 278 2.01 12.62 -1.46
C ASP A 278 2.15 11.10 -1.52
N TYR A 279 2.20 10.57 -2.74
CA TYR A 279 2.42 9.14 -2.96
C TYR A 279 3.79 8.71 -2.42
N ASP A 280 3.82 7.59 -1.69
CA ASP A 280 5.04 6.88 -1.27
C ASP A 280 4.90 5.40 -1.71
N PRO A 281 5.91 4.82 -2.42
CA PRO A 281 5.86 3.42 -2.87
C PRO A 281 5.69 2.39 -1.75
N GLY A 282 6.01 2.76 -0.51
CA GLY A 282 5.80 1.92 0.68
C GLY A 282 4.36 1.91 1.18
N LEU A 283 3.45 2.69 0.57
CA LEU A 283 2.05 2.75 0.95
C LEU A 283 1.18 2.07 -0.11
N ILE A 284 0.40 1.08 0.32
CA ILE A 284 -0.51 0.31 -0.53
C ILE A 284 -1.95 0.77 -0.26
N GLU A 285 -2.71 1.07 -1.32
CA GLU A 285 -4.14 1.37 -1.22
C GLU A 285 -4.88 0.22 -0.51
N GLY A 286 -5.83 0.57 0.35
CA GLY A 286 -6.60 -0.39 1.15
C GLY A 286 -5.93 -0.82 2.44
N SER A 287 -4.69 -0.41 2.70
CA SER A 287 -3.97 -0.78 3.92
C SER A 287 -4.53 -0.09 5.15
N PHE A 288 -4.68 -0.87 6.22
CA PHE A 288 -4.99 -0.32 7.54
C PHE A 288 -3.77 0.37 8.14
N ALA A 289 -4.02 1.46 8.84
CA ALA A 289 -3.03 2.26 9.52
C ALA A 289 -3.43 2.54 10.98
N GLU A 290 -2.46 2.47 11.87
CA GLU A 290 -2.53 3.10 13.18
C GLU A 290 -2.24 4.58 13.01
N VAL A 291 -3.13 5.45 13.46
CA VAL A 291 -3.08 6.89 13.20
C VAL A 291 -3.03 7.66 14.52
N PHE A 292 -2.14 8.63 14.60
CA PHE A 292 -1.99 9.58 15.68
C PHE A 292 -2.34 10.97 15.14
N LEU A 293 -3.56 11.39 15.33
CA LEU A 293 -4.03 12.71 14.95
C LEU A 293 -3.42 13.76 15.87
N THR A 294 -2.81 14.78 15.29
CA THR A 294 -2.03 15.77 16.02
C THR A 294 -2.73 17.11 16.04
N GLY A 295 -2.98 17.62 17.22
CA GLY A 295 -3.64 18.90 17.46
C GLY A 295 -2.68 20.02 17.90
N GLU A 296 -3.13 20.87 18.81
CA GLU A 296 -2.35 21.99 19.35
C GLU A 296 -1.13 21.49 20.11
N LYS A 297 -0.06 22.27 20.08
CA LYS A 297 1.16 22.01 20.82
C LYS A 297 1.00 22.52 22.26
N LEU A 298 1.30 21.61 23.19
CA LEU A 298 1.52 21.93 24.61
C LEU A 298 3.00 22.28 24.80
N ASN A 299 3.31 23.30 25.53
CA ASN A 299 4.69 23.68 25.85
C ASN A 299 5.16 23.02 27.14
N ASP A 300 6.47 22.94 27.32
CA ASP A 300 7.12 22.48 28.54
C ASP A 300 6.72 21.06 29.00
N ILE A 301 6.60 20.14 28.03
CA ILE A 301 6.23 18.76 28.27
C ILE A 301 7.48 17.88 28.25
N LEU A 302 7.62 17.03 29.27
CA LEU A 302 8.60 15.95 29.24
C LEU A 302 8.10 14.82 28.37
N VAL A 303 8.91 14.42 27.39
CA VAL A 303 8.61 13.30 26.51
C VAL A 303 9.75 12.29 26.47
N VAL A 304 9.40 11.04 26.28
CA VAL A 304 10.35 9.93 26.13
C VAL A 304 10.11 9.20 24.80
N PRO A 305 11.16 8.75 24.12
CA PRO A 305 11.00 7.91 22.94
C PRO A 305 10.24 6.62 23.31
N ASN A 306 9.39 6.13 22.41
CA ASN A 306 8.66 4.88 22.64
C ASN A 306 9.61 3.67 22.79
N SER A 307 10.82 3.76 22.24
CA SER A 307 11.88 2.74 22.40
C SER A 307 12.44 2.65 23.84
N ALA A 308 12.27 3.70 24.66
CA ALA A 308 12.65 3.71 26.06
C ALA A 308 11.62 3.05 26.98
N LEU A 309 10.37 2.93 26.49
CA LEU A 309 9.25 2.44 27.29
C LEU A 309 9.28 0.91 27.39
N MET A 310 9.26 0.44 28.63
CA MET A 310 9.13 -0.98 28.95
C MET A 310 7.85 -1.20 29.72
N GLU A 311 7.24 -2.37 29.54
CA GLU A 311 6.02 -2.75 30.25
C GLU A 311 6.26 -4.01 31.07
N GLU A 312 5.72 -4.01 32.27
CA GLU A 312 5.73 -5.16 33.16
C GLU A 312 4.50 -5.13 34.08
N PHE A 313 3.74 -6.24 34.08
CA PHE A 313 2.49 -6.36 34.86
C PHE A 313 1.50 -5.21 34.63
N GLY A 314 1.39 -4.72 33.37
CA GLY A 314 0.51 -3.61 32.99
C GLY A 314 1.00 -2.22 33.46
N LYS A 315 2.22 -2.11 34.00
CA LYS A 315 2.83 -0.85 34.39
C LYS A 315 3.98 -0.49 33.47
N ILE A 316 4.00 0.75 33.04
CA ILE A 316 5.06 1.29 32.15
C ILE A 316 6.21 1.81 33.06
N TYR A 317 7.43 1.50 32.62
CA TYR A 317 8.65 1.98 33.27
C TYR A 317 9.75 2.31 32.26
N VAL A 318 10.73 3.06 32.69
CA VAL A 318 11.99 3.34 31.98
C VAL A 318 13.19 3.00 32.86
N PHE A 319 14.36 2.87 32.22
CA PHE A 319 15.61 2.83 32.96
C PHE A 319 16.23 4.23 33.08
N VAL A 320 16.44 4.69 34.27
CA VAL A 320 17.17 5.93 34.61
C VAL A 320 18.63 5.57 34.78
N ALA A 321 19.52 6.28 34.08
CA ALA A 321 20.98 6.09 34.19
C ALA A 321 21.53 7.01 35.29
N HIS A 322 22.20 6.43 36.30
CA HIS A 322 22.94 7.13 37.33
C HIS A 322 24.38 7.41 36.90
N GLU A 323 25.07 8.30 37.62
CA GLU A 323 26.46 8.69 37.32
C GLU A 323 27.44 7.52 37.55
N ASP A 324 27.10 6.63 38.44
CA ASP A 324 27.89 5.43 38.80
C ASP A 324 27.86 4.33 37.70
N GLY A 325 27.11 4.55 36.63
CA GLY A 325 26.93 3.59 35.54
C GLY A 325 25.76 2.62 35.74
N ASP A 326 25.06 2.72 36.85
CA ASP A 326 23.92 1.88 37.20
C ASP A 326 22.64 2.34 36.47
N PHE A 327 21.78 1.35 36.17
CA PHE A 327 20.46 1.58 35.58
C PHE A 327 19.37 1.17 36.57
N VAL A 328 18.59 2.15 37.00
CA VAL A 328 17.48 1.93 37.93
C VAL A 328 16.14 1.96 37.21
N LYS A 329 15.37 0.91 37.41
CA LYS A 329 13.99 0.81 36.92
C LYS A 329 13.10 1.80 37.64
N ARG A 330 12.40 2.65 36.86
CA ARG A 330 11.47 3.65 37.38
C ARG A 330 10.13 3.56 36.70
N TYR A 331 9.08 3.34 37.47
CA TYR A 331 7.71 3.35 36.93
C TYR A 331 7.25 4.78 36.67
N ILE A 332 6.57 4.97 35.55
CA ILE A 332 6.08 6.27 35.12
C ILE A 332 4.60 6.20 34.72
N THR A 333 3.96 7.37 34.74
CA THR A 333 2.63 7.55 34.19
C THR A 333 2.76 8.29 32.86
N THR A 334 2.25 7.70 31.81
CA THR A 334 2.30 8.24 30.45
C THR A 334 0.99 8.92 30.05
N GLY A 335 1.08 9.88 29.14
CA GLY A 335 -0.05 10.55 28.52
C GLY A 335 -0.14 10.26 27.02
N TYR A 336 -0.27 11.31 26.22
CA TYR A 336 -0.40 11.21 24.77
C TYR A 336 0.87 10.66 24.11
N SER A 337 0.70 9.93 23.01
CA SER A 337 1.79 9.47 22.13
C SER A 337 1.54 9.89 20.70
N ASP A 338 2.59 10.35 20.02
CA ASP A 338 2.56 10.72 18.60
C ASP A 338 3.01 9.58 17.66
N GLY A 339 3.24 8.38 18.23
CA GLY A 339 3.75 7.20 17.55
C GLY A 339 5.28 7.05 17.58
N GLU A 340 6.01 8.11 17.88
CA GLU A 340 7.48 8.12 18.06
C GLU A 340 7.87 8.38 19.50
N ASN A 341 7.24 9.37 20.11
CA ASN A 341 7.46 9.81 21.49
C ASN A 341 6.18 9.72 22.31
N THR A 342 6.32 9.61 23.63
CA THR A 342 5.20 9.59 24.57
C THR A 342 5.43 10.62 25.65
N MET A 343 4.40 11.41 25.94
CA MET A 343 4.35 12.36 27.04
C MET A 343 4.46 11.64 28.40
N VAL A 344 5.24 12.20 29.29
CA VAL A 344 5.32 11.76 30.69
C VAL A 344 4.51 12.70 31.58
N ILE A 345 3.51 12.14 32.25
CA ILE A 345 2.69 12.88 33.22
C ILE A 345 3.35 12.92 34.57
N ASN A 346 3.94 11.78 35.01
CA ASN A 346 4.56 11.66 36.31
C ASN A 346 5.65 10.57 36.32
N GLY A 347 6.62 10.71 37.23
CA GLY A 347 7.67 9.72 37.49
C GLY A 347 9.05 10.10 36.93
N LEU A 348 9.19 11.17 36.15
CA LEU A 348 10.46 11.70 35.67
C LEU A 348 10.53 13.22 35.87
N SER A 349 11.76 13.70 36.00
CA SER A 349 12.08 15.12 36.14
C SER A 349 12.97 15.63 35.02
N GLU A 350 13.00 16.95 34.84
CA GLU A 350 13.93 17.59 33.91
C GLU A 350 15.39 17.27 34.28
N ASN A 351 16.24 17.15 33.27
CA ASN A 351 17.66 16.82 33.35
C ASN A 351 17.99 15.38 33.80
N GLU A 352 17.00 14.55 34.06
CA GLU A 352 17.26 13.12 34.29
C GLU A 352 17.76 12.44 33.01
N ARG A 353 18.65 11.48 33.17
CA ARG A 353 19.23 10.68 32.08
C ARG A 353 18.47 9.36 32.01
N ILE A 354 17.92 9.05 30.81
CA ILE A 354 17.20 7.80 30.59
C ILE A 354 17.81 7.02 29.42
N VAL A 355 17.60 5.72 29.44
CA VAL A 355 17.96 4.83 28.32
C VAL A 355 16.91 4.95 27.23
N ALA A 356 17.27 5.55 26.12
CA ALA A 356 16.39 5.73 24.97
C ALA A 356 16.32 4.49 24.05
N GLU A 357 17.44 3.78 23.91
CA GLU A 357 17.54 2.54 23.14
C GLU A 357 18.39 1.52 23.89
N GLY A 358 18.09 0.23 23.75
CA GLY A 358 18.79 -0.83 24.47
C GLY A 358 18.20 -1.20 25.82
N ALA A 359 17.07 -0.62 26.24
CA ALA A 359 16.41 -0.90 27.52
C ALA A 359 16.12 -2.39 27.73
N TYR A 360 15.83 -3.12 26.66
CA TYR A 360 15.59 -4.57 26.72
C TYR A 360 16.88 -5.35 27.11
N LEU A 361 18.05 -4.93 26.65
CA LEU A 361 19.32 -5.56 26.98
C LEU A 361 19.62 -5.41 28.49
N ILE A 362 19.34 -4.23 29.04
CA ILE A 362 19.49 -3.98 30.47
C ILE A 362 18.55 -4.87 31.27
N LYS A 363 17.30 -5.02 30.84
CA LYS A 363 16.34 -5.94 31.48
C LYS A 363 16.86 -7.37 31.54
N LEU A 364 17.43 -7.87 30.42
CA LEU A 364 17.99 -9.22 30.36
C LEU A 364 19.18 -9.41 31.30
N SER A 365 20.10 -8.45 31.36
CA SER A 365 21.28 -8.55 32.26
C SER A 365 20.87 -8.60 33.71
N GLN A 366 19.92 -7.76 34.12
CA GLN A 366 19.42 -7.76 35.53
C GLN A 366 18.67 -9.06 35.90
N THR A 367 18.06 -9.73 34.91
CA THR A 367 17.34 -10.99 35.14
C THR A 367 18.30 -12.18 35.29
N THR A 368 19.42 -12.17 34.57
CA THR A 368 20.44 -13.24 34.62
C THR A 368 21.23 -13.23 35.96
N THR A 369 21.42 -12.06 36.54
CA THR A 369 22.11 -11.91 37.83
C THR A 369 21.24 -12.35 39.03
N ALA A 370 19.91 -12.44 38.86
CA ALA A 370 18.97 -12.81 39.92
C ALA A 370 18.63 -14.33 39.99
N ALA A 371 19.25 -15.16 39.13
CA ALA A 371 19.03 -16.61 39.19
C ALA A 371 19.72 -17.19 40.43
N PRO A 372 18.99 -17.82 41.41
CA PRO A 372 19.62 -18.44 42.56
C PRO A 372 20.51 -19.58 42.10
N ALA A 373 21.75 -19.62 42.59
CA ALA A 373 22.63 -20.74 42.45
C ALA A 373 21.96 -21.98 43.09
N HIS A 374 21.53 -22.92 42.22
CA HIS A 374 21.07 -24.22 42.70
C HIS A 374 22.29 -25.01 43.20
N ASN A 375 22.54 -24.98 44.50
CA ASN A 375 23.40 -25.96 45.14
C ASN A 375 22.70 -27.31 45.12
N HIS A 376 23.28 -28.28 44.38
CA HIS A 376 23.03 -29.71 44.49
C HIS A 376 24.11 -30.35 45.34
#